data_36e99758f52e44d67c8b689ec07c51e2
#
_entry.id   36e99758f52e44d67c8b689ec07c51e2
#
_cell.length_a   1.000
_cell.length_b   1.000
_cell.length_c   1.000
_cell.angle_alpha   90.00
_cell.angle_beta   90.00
_cell.angle_gamma   90.00
#
_symmetry.space_group_name_H-M   'P 1'
#
loop_
_entity.id
_entity.type
_entity.pdbx_description
1 polymer ?
#
loop_
_entity_poly.entity_id
_entity_poly.type
_entity_poly.pdbx_seq_one_letter_code
_entity_poly.pdbx_strand_id
1 'polypeptide(L)'
;MELSLGKAARQILRQSSIAFDRGRVPPGKMKEFSFRSEILLPRKRDEIFQFFSDAGNLEVLTPPWLKFRVLTPQPIKMRPGTLIDYKLRVHGLPLFWRSEITRWDPPVSFVDEQRRGPYREWIHEHRFEEQGDATLCTDFVRYSVWGGALVNWLLVRRDVEKIFAFRTEQLAKLFGTPAASPSN
;
A
#
# COMPACT_ATOMS: atom_id res chain seq x y z
N MET A 1 15.36 3.46 -23.53
CA MET A 1 14.08 4.03 -24.00
C MET A 1 13.36 4.56 -22.77
N GLU A 2 13.60 5.83 -22.42
CA GLU A 2 12.94 6.49 -21.28
C GLU A 2 11.46 6.69 -21.62
N LEU A 3 10.61 6.00 -20.87
CA LEU A 3 9.17 6.27 -20.90
C LEU A 3 8.94 7.65 -20.26
N SER A 4 8.73 8.65 -21.13
CA SER A 4 8.28 9.98 -20.74
C SER A 4 6.95 9.84 -20.00
N LEU A 5 6.98 9.90 -18.69
CA LEU A 5 5.80 10.06 -17.86
C LEU A 5 5.08 11.35 -18.27
N GLY A 6 3.82 11.24 -18.70
CA GLY A 6 3.03 12.40 -19.11
C GLY A 6 2.89 13.44 -17.99
N LYS A 7 2.59 14.71 -18.34
CA LYS A 7 2.43 15.81 -17.38
C LYS A 7 1.49 15.48 -16.22
N ALA A 8 0.41 14.71 -16.47
CA ALA A 8 -0.54 14.24 -15.46
C ALA A 8 0.11 13.31 -14.42
N ALA A 9 0.95 12.36 -14.85
CA ALA A 9 1.66 11.46 -13.94
C ALA A 9 2.68 12.21 -13.06
N ARG A 10 3.33 13.25 -13.59
CA ARG A 10 4.23 14.11 -12.78
C ARG A 10 3.48 14.98 -11.78
N GLN A 11 2.25 15.37 -12.07
CA GLN A 11 1.39 16.13 -11.16
C GLN A 11 0.85 15.25 -10.04
N ILE A 12 0.47 14.01 -10.34
CA ILE A 12 0.07 13.00 -9.35
C ILE A 12 1.21 12.73 -8.36
N LEU A 13 2.44 12.57 -8.85
CA LEU A 13 3.62 12.34 -8.01
C LEU A 13 4.00 13.56 -7.14
N ARG A 14 3.54 14.77 -7.48
CA ARG A 14 3.71 15.97 -6.64
C ARG A 14 2.69 16.07 -5.51
N GLN A 15 1.54 15.41 -5.64
CA GLN A 15 0.47 15.37 -4.64
C GLN A 15 0.51 14.10 -3.77
N SER A 16 1.36 13.12 -4.13
CA SER A 16 1.67 11.95 -3.33
C SER A 16 3.04 12.09 -2.69
N SER A 17 3.11 11.95 -1.38
CA SER A 17 4.40 11.89 -0.69
C SER A 17 4.80 10.43 -0.45
N ILE A 18 5.98 10.04 -0.90
CA ILE A 18 6.60 8.76 -0.61
C ILE A 18 7.81 9.03 0.27
N ALA A 19 7.76 8.59 1.51
CA ALA A 19 8.83 8.80 2.47
C ALA A 19 9.30 7.49 3.10
N PHE A 20 10.63 7.36 3.24
CA PHE A 20 11.25 6.31 4.05
C PHE A 20 11.88 6.94 5.29
N ASP A 21 11.50 6.45 6.46
CA ASP A 21 12.16 6.80 7.69
C ASP A 21 13.26 5.77 8.02
N ARG A 22 14.45 6.28 8.36
CA ARG A 22 15.58 5.50 8.87
C ARG A 22 15.65 5.65 10.38
N GLY A 23 14.65 5.17 11.11
CA GLY A 23 14.64 5.21 12.55
C GLY A 23 15.96 4.72 13.14
N ARG A 24 16.50 5.44 14.14
CA ARG A 24 17.69 5.04 14.92
C ARG A 24 17.31 3.82 15.76
N VAL A 25 17.81 2.64 15.38
CA VAL A 25 17.56 1.39 16.10
C VAL A 25 18.52 1.28 17.29
N PRO A 26 18.05 1.08 18.54
CA PRO A 26 18.90 0.76 19.67
C PRO A 26 19.66 -0.56 19.43
N PRO A 27 20.89 -0.69 19.99
CA PRO A 27 21.65 -1.94 19.86
C PRO A 27 20.86 -3.11 20.45
N GLY A 28 20.73 -4.20 19.67
CA GLY A 28 20.00 -5.42 20.06
C GLY A 28 18.56 -5.55 19.49
N LYS A 29 17.94 -4.50 18.93
CA LYS A 29 16.71 -4.60 18.17
C LYS A 29 16.98 -4.82 16.68
N MET A 30 16.11 -5.60 16.05
CA MET A 30 16.17 -5.81 14.60
C MET A 30 15.93 -4.49 13.88
N LYS A 31 16.60 -4.32 12.74
CA LYS A 31 16.40 -3.15 11.90
C LYS A 31 15.02 -3.18 11.28
N GLU A 32 14.16 -2.30 11.75
CA GLU A 32 12.84 -2.01 11.19
C GLU A 32 12.97 -0.92 10.13
N PHE A 33 12.18 -1.03 9.10
CA PHE A 33 12.05 -0.04 8.03
C PHE A 33 10.62 0.43 7.98
N SER A 34 10.40 1.69 7.60
CA SER A 34 9.07 2.21 7.35
C SER A 34 8.96 2.82 5.96
N PHE A 35 7.77 2.74 5.43
CA PHE A 35 7.39 3.34 4.15
C PHE A 35 6.05 4.03 4.33
N ARG A 36 5.90 5.22 3.77
CA ARG A 36 4.66 5.99 3.79
C ARG A 36 4.34 6.45 2.38
N SER A 37 3.08 6.28 1.98
CA SER A 37 2.52 6.80 0.74
C SER A 37 1.22 7.50 1.03
N GLU A 38 0.99 8.65 0.39
CA GLU A 38 -0.22 9.45 0.58
C GLU A 38 -0.78 9.84 -0.77
N ILE A 39 -2.10 9.82 -0.88
CA ILE A 39 -2.83 10.33 -2.05
C ILE A 39 -4.12 11.00 -1.59
N LEU A 40 -4.40 12.20 -2.12
CA LEU A 40 -5.67 12.87 -1.96
C LEU A 40 -6.60 12.46 -3.11
N LEU A 41 -7.76 11.90 -2.79
CA LEU A 41 -8.76 11.44 -3.75
C LEU A 41 -10.02 12.29 -3.64
N PRO A 42 -10.57 12.84 -4.74
CA PRO A 42 -11.76 13.72 -4.75
C PRO A 42 -13.05 12.88 -4.61
N ARG A 43 -13.17 12.16 -3.51
CA ARG A 43 -14.29 11.30 -3.15
C ARG A 43 -14.51 11.33 -1.65
N LYS A 44 -15.75 11.03 -1.22
CA LYS A 44 -16.09 10.91 0.20
C LYS A 44 -15.40 9.69 0.83
N ARG A 45 -15.06 9.81 2.11
CA ARG A 45 -14.35 8.77 2.87
C ARG A 45 -15.04 7.40 2.84
N ASP A 46 -16.36 7.38 2.96
CA ASP A 46 -17.12 6.13 2.96
C ASP A 46 -16.99 5.38 1.63
N GLU A 47 -17.03 6.09 0.50
CA GLU A 47 -16.83 5.50 -0.84
C GLU A 47 -15.42 4.90 -0.96
N ILE A 48 -14.41 5.65 -0.54
CA ILE A 48 -13.02 5.20 -0.57
C ILE A 48 -12.82 4.00 0.36
N PHE A 49 -13.32 4.11 1.61
CA PHE A 49 -13.18 3.02 2.57
C PHE A 49 -13.87 1.74 2.07
N GLN A 50 -15.06 1.83 1.50
CA GLN A 50 -15.78 0.70 0.92
C GLN A 50 -14.95 0.00 -0.17
N PHE A 51 -14.30 0.77 -1.04
CA PHE A 51 -13.42 0.23 -2.07
C PHE A 51 -12.22 -0.52 -1.47
N PHE A 52 -11.53 0.08 -0.48
CA PHE A 52 -10.37 -0.54 0.16
C PHE A 52 -10.73 -1.74 1.03
N SER A 53 -11.94 -1.80 1.54
CA SER A 53 -12.43 -2.90 2.39
C SER A 53 -12.85 -4.15 1.60
N ASP A 54 -12.92 -4.06 0.27
CA ASP A 54 -13.14 -5.22 -0.60
C ASP A 54 -11.79 -5.80 -1.06
N ALA A 55 -11.43 -6.98 -0.54
CA ALA A 55 -10.19 -7.66 -0.89
C ALA A 55 -10.09 -8.00 -2.40
N GLY A 56 -11.21 -8.09 -3.11
CA GLY A 56 -11.23 -8.28 -4.57
C GLY A 56 -10.54 -7.13 -5.31
N ASN A 57 -10.61 -5.92 -4.78
CA ASN A 57 -9.98 -4.74 -5.36
C ASN A 57 -8.44 -4.73 -5.23
N LEU A 58 -7.86 -5.59 -4.38
CA LEU A 58 -6.40 -5.72 -4.27
C LEU A 58 -5.74 -6.14 -5.59
N GLU A 59 -6.43 -6.94 -6.42
CA GLU A 59 -5.89 -7.36 -7.72
C GLU A 59 -5.73 -6.16 -8.67
N VAL A 60 -6.63 -5.18 -8.61
CA VAL A 60 -6.57 -3.95 -9.41
C VAL A 60 -5.45 -3.03 -8.94
N LEU A 61 -5.22 -2.97 -7.63
CA LEU A 61 -4.21 -2.12 -6.99
C LEU A 61 -2.81 -2.76 -6.98
N THR A 62 -2.68 -4.01 -7.42
CA THR A 62 -1.42 -4.74 -7.42
C THR A 62 -0.85 -4.84 -8.83
N PRO A 63 0.45 -4.53 -9.00
CA PRO A 63 1.07 -4.56 -10.32
C PRO A 63 0.95 -5.91 -11.03
N PRO A 64 0.67 -5.93 -12.36
CA PRO A 64 0.43 -7.16 -13.12
C PRO A 64 1.66 -8.09 -13.19
N TRP A 65 2.88 -7.54 -13.06
CA TRP A 65 4.09 -8.36 -13.04
C TRP A 65 4.21 -9.24 -11.79
N LEU A 66 3.47 -8.91 -10.70
CA LEU A 66 3.41 -9.75 -9.49
C LEU A 66 2.48 -10.95 -9.66
N LYS A 67 1.67 -11.01 -10.71
CA LYS A 67 0.67 -12.09 -10.95
C LYS A 67 -0.12 -12.42 -9.68
N PHE A 68 -0.51 -11.36 -8.98
CA PHE A 68 -1.20 -11.44 -7.69
C PHE A 68 -2.61 -12.02 -7.87
N ARG A 69 -3.01 -12.87 -6.91
CA ARG A 69 -4.35 -13.44 -6.83
C ARG A 69 -4.78 -13.67 -5.40
N VAL A 70 -6.01 -13.29 -5.08
CA VAL A 70 -6.67 -13.66 -3.83
C VAL A 70 -7.10 -15.13 -3.93
N LEU A 71 -6.75 -15.93 -2.91
CA LEU A 71 -7.10 -17.36 -2.82
C LEU A 71 -8.29 -17.60 -1.89
N THR A 72 -8.48 -16.72 -0.90
CA THR A 72 -9.64 -16.79 0.00
C THR A 72 -10.93 -16.59 -0.79
N PRO A 73 -11.92 -17.48 -0.66
CA PRO A 73 -13.21 -17.33 -1.35
C PRO A 73 -13.89 -16.00 -1.06
N GLN A 74 -14.44 -15.39 -2.10
CA GLN A 74 -15.19 -14.14 -2.01
C GLN A 74 -16.71 -14.42 -1.81
N PRO A 75 -17.46 -13.50 -1.16
CA PRO A 75 -17.03 -12.26 -0.51
C PRO A 75 -16.35 -12.51 0.84
N ILE A 76 -15.35 -11.70 1.18
CA ILE A 76 -14.63 -11.79 2.46
C ILE A 76 -15.24 -10.78 3.43
N LYS A 77 -15.74 -11.26 4.57
CA LYS A 77 -16.26 -10.39 5.63
C LYS A 77 -15.08 -9.82 6.45
N MET A 78 -14.79 -8.54 6.28
CA MET A 78 -13.71 -7.85 6.98
C MET A 78 -14.05 -7.58 8.44
N ARG A 79 -13.17 -8.02 9.34
CA ARG A 79 -13.23 -7.81 10.80
C ARG A 79 -11.88 -8.19 11.42
N PRO A 80 -11.59 -7.81 12.66
CA PRO A 80 -10.41 -8.32 13.35
C PRO A 80 -10.38 -9.85 13.38
N GLY A 81 -9.21 -10.44 13.08
CA GLY A 81 -9.01 -11.89 12.97
C GLY A 81 -9.31 -12.49 11.59
N THR A 82 -9.81 -11.72 10.62
CA THR A 82 -10.01 -12.20 9.25
C THR A 82 -8.68 -12.52 8.59
N LEU A 83 -8.52 -13.75 8.10
CA LEU A 83 -7.35 -14.21 7.37
C LEU A 83 -7.62 -14.15 5.86
N ILE A 84 -6.67 -13.60 5.12
CA ILE A 84 -6.75 -13.50 3.66
C ILE A 84 -5.49 -14.10 3.06
N ASP A 85 -5.68 -15.08 2.20
CA ASP A 85 -4.62 -15.80 1.50
C ASP A 85 -4.44 -15.28 0.09
N TYR A 86 -3.18 -15.09 -0.30
CA TYR A 86 -2.78 -14.64 -1.63
C TYR A 86 -1.68 -15.52 -2.21
N LYS A 87 -1.61 -15.55 -3.51
CA LYS A 87 -0.41 -15.98 -4.24
C LYS A 87 0.07 -14.83 -5.12
N LEU A 88 1.38 -14.69 -5.23
CA LEU A 88 2.01 -13.71 -6.09
C LEU A 88 3.37 -14.21 -6.57
N ARG A 89 4.02 -13.45 -7.46
CA ARG A 89 5.38 -13.72 -7.89
C ARG A 89 6.25 -12.49 -7.67
N VAL A 90 7.40 -12.69 -7.05
CA VAL A 90 8.42 -11.64 -6.90
C VAL A 90 9.69 -12.12 -7.62
N HIS A 91 10.19 -11.34 -8.57
CA HIS A 91 11.31 -11.73 -9.44
C HIS A 91 11.14 -13.10 -10.10
N GLY A 92 9.89 -13.43 -10.48
CA GLY A 92 9.53 -14.72 -11.10
C GLY A 92 9.30 -15.88 -10.11
N LEU A 93 9.72 -15.75 -8.85
CA LEU A 93 9.57 -16.78 -7.83
C LEU A 93 8.14 -16.76 -7.25
N PRO A 94 7.44 -17.90 -7.21
CA PRO A 94 6.11 -17.95 -6.60
C PRO A 94 6.21 -17.82 -5.09
N LEU A 95 5.32 -17.00 -4.52
CA LEU A 95 5.21 -16.76 -3.10
C LEU A 95 3.76 -16.96 -2.66
N PHE A 96 3.60 -17.51 -1.47
CA PHE A 96 2.35 -17.54 -0.73
C PHE A 96 2.40 -16.45 0.34
N TRP A 97 1.28 -15.73 0.51
CA TRP A 97 1.15 -14.71 1.52
C TRP A 97 -0.17 -14.88 2.27
N ARG A 98 -0.14 -14.74 3.57
CA ARG A 98 -1.32 -14.69 4.43
C ARG A 98 -1.28 -13.42 5.26
N SER A 99 -2.28 -12.57 5.10
CA SER A 99 -2.53 -11.42 5.98
C SER A 99 -3.64 -11.72 6.97
N GLU A 100 -3.57 -11.09 8.13
CA GLU A 100 -4.65 -11.01 9.11
C GLU A 100 -5.04 -9.55 9.29
N ILE A 101 -6.33 -9.26 9.28
CA ILE A 101 -6.85 -7.97 9.71
C ILE A 101 -6.77 -7.89 11.22
N THR A 102 -5.84 -7.10 11.77
CA THR A 102 -5.60 -7.01 13.22
C THR A 102 -6.36 -5.85 13.86
N ARG A 103 -6.67 -4.81 13.08
CA ARG A 103 -7.52 -3.69 13.49
C ARG A 103 -8.52 -3.36 12.38
N TRP A 104 -9.75 -3.04 12.78
CA TRP A 104 -10.84 -2.69 11.89
C TRP A 104 -11.66 -1.58 12.50
N ASP A 105 -11.53 -0.36 11.99
CA ASP A 105 -12.15 0.87 12.50
C ASP A 105 -12.78 1.67 11.34
N PRO A 106 -13.91 1.16 10.78
CA PRO A 106 -14.56 1.81 9.66
C PRO A 106 -15.24 3.12 10.04
N PRO A 107 -15.24 4.13 9.19
CA PRO A 107 -14.58 4.20 7.90
C PRO A 107 -13.21 4.88 7.97
N VAL A 108 -12.54 4.87 9.12
CA VAL A 108 -11.35 5.68 9.43
C VAL A 108 -10.05 4.94 9.10
N SER A 109 -9.96 3.66 9.47
CA SER A 109 -8.69 2.92 9.31
C SER A 109 -8.88 1.41 9.42
N PHE A 110 -7.88 0.68 8.94
CA PHE A 110 -7.67 -0.72 9.27
C PHE A 110 -6.19 -1.09 9.19
N VAL A 111 -5.82 -2.20 9.79
CA VAL A 111 -4.45 -2.73 9.77
C VAL A 111 -4.48 -4.19 9.32
N ASP A 112 -3.62 -4.53 8.38
CA ASP A 112 -3.31 -5.90 8.02
C ASP A 112 -1.86 -6.25 8.35
N GLU A 113 -1.65 -7.47 8.86
CA GLU A 113 -0.35 -7.97 9.24
C GLU A 113 -0.06 -9.29 8.54
N GLN A 114 1.16 -9.43 8.04
CA GLN A 114 1.60 -10.71 7.47
C GLN A 114 1.71 -11.78 8.56
N ARG A 115 0.98 -12.88 8.40
CA ARG A 115 1.13 -14.09 9.23
C ARG A 115 2.01 -15.13 8.56
N ARG A 116 2.04 -15.12 7.22
CA ARG A 116 2.96 -15.95 6.42
C ARG A 116 3.35 -15.19 5.16
N GLY A 117 4.64 -15.17 4.82
CA GLY A 117 5.13 -14.45 3.66
C GLY A 117 6.64 -14.28 3.68
N PRO A 118 7.19 -13.48 2.74
CA PRO A 118 8.63 -13.33 2.56
C PRO A 118 9.30 -12.41 3.59
N TYR A 119 8.53 -11.56 4.23
CA TYR A 119 9.05 -10.65 5.24
C TYR A 119 9.18 -11.35 6.59
N ARG A 120 10.09 -10.88 7.41
CA ARG A 120 10.18 -11.28 8.80
C ARG A 120 9.03 -10.68 9.61
N GLU A 121 8.67 -9.43 9.28
CA GLU A 121 7.52 -8.70 9.78
C GLU A 121 7.00 -7.78 8.69
N TRP A 122 5.70 -7.63 8.59
CA TRP A 122 5.03 -6.67 7.74
C TRP A 122 3.72 -6.27 8.39
N ILE A 123 3.60 -4.98 8.70
CA ILE A 123 2.41 -4.37 9.31
C ILE A 123 2.03 -3.20 8.41
N HIS A 124 0.83 -3.25 7.86
CA HIS A 124 0.33 -2.26 6.93
C HIS A 124 -0.93 -1.59 7.50
N GLU A 125 -0.83 -0.32 7.78
CA GLU A 125 -1.92 0.52 8.25
C GLU A 125 -2.45 1.37 7.10
N HIS A 126 -3.77 1.33 6.92
CA HIS A 126 -4.53 2.16 6.01
C HIS A 126 -5.31 3.20 6.81
N ARG A 127 -5.17 4.48 6.46
CA ARG A 127 -5.92 5.58 7.07
C ARG A 127 -6.63 6.41 6.02
N PHE A 128 -7.81 6.89 6.37
CA PHE A 128 -8.69 7.68 5.52
C PHE A 128 -9.17 8.91 6.28
N GLU A 129 -8.64 10.08 5.92
CA GLU A 129 -8.94 11.35 6.58
C GLU A 129 -9.74 12.26 5.65
N GLU A 130 -10.86 12.77 6.12
CA GLU A 130 -11.67 13.71 5.36
C GLU A 130 -10.96 15.06 5.22
N GLN A 131 -10.91 15.58 3.99
CA GLN A 131 -10.43 16.91 3.66
C GLN A 131 -11.45 17.61 2.75
N GLY A 132 -12.49 18.18 3.35
CA GLY A 132 -13.63 18.74 2.63
C GLY A 132 -14.39 17.68 1.84
N ASP A 133 -14.44 17.81 0.52
CA ASP A 133 -15.09 16.84 -0.37
C ASP A 133 -14.12 15.75 -0.88
N ALA A 134 -12.91 15.72 -0.35
CA ALA A 134 -11.88 14.75 -0.70
C ALA A 134 -11.48 13.93 0.52
N THR A 135 -10.76 12.84 0.27
CA THR A 135 -10.20 11.96 1.29
C THR A 135 -8.71 11.82 1.10
N LEU A 136 -7.94 12.14 2.14
CA LEU A 136 -6.52 11.80 2.20
C LEU A 136 -6.37 10.33 2.61
N CYS A 137 -5.87 9.52 1.69
CA CYS A 137 -5.54 8.13 1.93
C CYS A 137 -4.06 8.01 2.25
N THR A 138 -3.75 7.41 3.40
CA THR A 138 -2.38 7.15 3.83
C THR A 138 -2.18 5.65 3.98
N ASP A 139 -1.20 5.11 3.25
CA ASP A 139 -0.64 3.78 3.48
C ASP A 139 0.64 3.94 4.31
N PHE A 140 0.68 3.32 5.48
CA PHE A 140 1.86 3.29 6.35
C PHE A 140 2.29 1.85 6.60
N VAL A 141 3.47 1.49 6.10
CA VAL A 141 4.03 0.14 6.20
C VAL A 141 5.24 0.15 7.11
N ARG A 142 5.25 -0.71 8.13
CA ARG A 142 6.42 -1.08 8.91
C ARG A 142 6.81 -2.50 8.56
N TYR A 143 8.10 -2.74 8.33
CA TYR A 143 8.55 -4.07 7.95
C TYR A 143 10.00 -4.34 8.35
N SER A 144 10.32 -5.61 8.49
CA SER A 144 11.68 -6.11 8.65
C SER A 144 11.94 -7.26 7.67
N VAL A 145 13.20 -7.42 7.27
CA VAL A 145 13.59 -8.42 6.27
C VAL A 145 14.73 -9.29 6.76
N TRP A 146 14.77 -10.52 6.27
CA TRP A 146 15.92 -11.39 6.43
C TRP A 146 17.12 -10.79 5.69
N GLY A 147 18.32 -10.77 6.31
CA GLY A 147 19.50 -10.10 5.75
C GLY A 147 19.57 -8.58 6.00
N GLY A 148 18.58 -8.01 6.69
CA GLY A 148 18.60 -6.65 7.24
C GLY A 148 18.80 -5.55 6.20
N ALA A 149 19.65 -4.55 6.53
CA ALA A 149 19.79 -3.34 5.73
C ALA A 149 20.30 -3.55 4.31
N LEU A 150 21.17 -4.53 4.10
CA LEU A 150 21.74 -4.79 2.77
C LEU A 150 20.69 -5.33 1.82
N VAL A 151 19.90 -6.33 2.24
CA VAL A 151 18.83 -6.89 1.43
C VAL A 151 17.73 -5.86 1.17
N ASN A 152 17.38 -5.08 2.21
CA ASN A 152 16.41 -4.00 2.03
C ASN A 152 16.90 -2.97 1.00
N TRP A 153 18.14 -2.53 1.06
CA TRP A 153 18.70 -1.51 0.16
C TRP A 153 18.80 -2.02 -1.29
N LEU A 154 19.25 -3.28 -1.48
CA LEU A 154 19.48 -3.84 -2.81
C LEU A 154 18.18 -4.21 -3.54
N LEU A 155 17.19 -4.74 -2.83
CA LEU A 155 16.01 -5.39 -3.43
C LEU A 155 14.71 -4.79 -2.94
N VAL A 156 14.42 -4.89 -1.63
CA VAL A 156 13.07 -4.73 -1.09
C VAL A 156 12.55 -3.31 -1.22
N ARG A 157 13.37 -2.31 -0.89
CA ARG A 157 12.98 -0.91 -0.93
C ARG A 157 12.47 -0.49 -2.31
N ARG A 158 13.18 -0.85 -3.37
CA ARG A 158 12.81 -0.52 -4.76
C ARG A 158 11.52 -1.21 -5.19
N ASP A 159 11.32 -2.45 -4.76
CA ASP A 159 10.10 -3.18 -5.06
C ASP A 159 8.89 -2.57 -4.36
N VAL A 160 9.02 -2.22 -3.07
CA VAL A 160 7.97 -1.52 -2.31
C VAL A 160 7.64 -0.18 -2.98
N GLU A 161 8.64 0.66 -3.31
CA GLU A 161 8.43 1.93 -4.02
C GLU A 161 7.64 1.75 -5.32
N LYS A 162 8.01 0.77 -6.16
CA LYS A 162 7.35 0.49 -7.43
C LYS A 162 5.91 0.01 -7.26
N ILE A 163 5.67 -0.85 -6.27
CA ILE A 163 4.33 -1.38 -5.98
C ILE A 163 3.40 -0.25 -5.54
N PHE A 164 3.84 0.59 -4.62
CA PHE A 164 3.01 1.70 -4.14
C PHE A 164 2.87 2.83 -5.17
N ALA A 165 3.88 3.08 -6.00
CA ALA A 165 3.74 4.02 -7.12
C ALA A 165 2.67 3.54 -8.11
N PHE A 166 2.64 2.25 -8.47
CA PHE A 166 1.59 1.67 -9.28
C PHE A 166 0.21 1.80 -8.62
N ARG A 167 0.11 1.46 -7.32
CA ARG A 167 -1.13 1.58 -6.53
C ARG A 167 -1.67 3.01 -6.58
N THR A 168 -0.82 4.01 -6.34
CA THR A 168 -1.18 5.44 -6.40
C THR A 168 -1.70 5.81 -7.80
N GLU A 169 -1.04 5.34 -8.85
CA GLU A 169 -1.48 5.58 -10.23
C GLU A 169 -2.84 4.95 -10.52
N GLN A 170 -3.10 3.72 -10.05
CA GLN A 170 -4.41 3.08 -10.23
C GLN A 170 -5.51 3.80 -9.46
N LEU A 171 -5.26 4.21 -8.22
CA LEU A 171 -6.22 4.99 -7.44
C LEU A 171 -6.57 6.32 -8.11
N ALA A 172 -5.58 7.02 -8.66
CA ALA A 172 -5.80 8.24 -9.41
C ALA A 172 -6.62 8.02 -10.71
N LYS A 173 -6.43 6.88 -11.38
CA LYS A 173 -7.24 6.51 -12.55
C LYS A 173 -8.68 6.19 -12.19
N LEU A 174 -8.90 5.51 -11.08
CA LEU A 174 -10.23 5.08 -10.63
C LEU A 174 -11.07 6.24 -10.07
N PHE A 175 -10.46 7.08 -9.28
CA PHE A 175 -11.17 8.10 -8.51
C PHE A 175 -10.92 9.54 -8.99
N GLY A 176 -9.96 9.72 -9.88
CA GLY A 176 -9.52 11.04 -10.33
C GLY A 176 -8.46 11.65 -9.41
N THR A 177 -8.04 12.83 -9.77
CA THR A 177 -7.15 13.69 -8.97
C THR A 177 -7.89 14.98 -8.64
N PRO A 178 -7.66 15.60 -7.46
CA PRO A 178 -8.23 16.90 -7.16
C PRO A 178 -7.87 17.92 -8.25
N ALA A 179 -8.81 18.76 -8.60
CA ALA A 179 -8.51 19.91 -9.46
C ALA A 179 -7.41 20.76 -8.80
N ALA A 180 -6.42 21.17 -9.57
CA ALA A 180 -5.43 22.12 -9.07
C ALA A 180 -6.17 23.36 -8.57
N SER A 181 -5.99 23.73 -7.31
CA SER A 181 -6.50 25.02 -6.82
C SER A 181 -5.92 26.11 -7.70
N PRO A 182 -6.72 27.08 -8.18
CA PRO A 182 -6.18 28.19 -8.90
C PRO A 182 -5.16 28.89 -8.00
N SER A 183 -3.94 29.01 -8.48
CA SER A 183 -2.89 29.80 -7.81
C SER A 183 -3.38 31.26 -7.77
N ASN A 184 -3.68 31.75 -6.57
CA ASN A 184 -3.86 33.18 -6.33
C ASN A 184 -2.55 33.92 -6.58
#